data_272b59cf6d79d186b538f056ba06cec7
#
_entry.id   272b59cf6d79d186b538f056ba06cec7
#
_cell.length_a   1.000
_cell.length_b   1.000
_cell.length_c   1.000
_cell.angle_alpha   90.00
_cell.angle_beta   90.00
_cell.angle_gamma   90.00
#
_symmetry.space_group_name_H-M   'P 1'
#
loop_
_entity.id
_entity.type
_entity.pdbx_description
1 polymer ?
#
loop_
_entity_poly.entity_id
_entity_poly.type
_entity_poly.pdbx_seq_one_letter_code
_entity_poly.pdbx_strand_id
1 'polypeptide(L)'
;LRDLDVLKSAFVGHYQPILPPKEQDLLKKVLQVLEHRREKAFAKVEKLLKSDKFLNFKADFASWLDNPTYQPIGKLDIATVLPDLLLPQASRFLLHEGWLIGVNLEENQKVREFSSQEIDDLLEKEGLLLHDLRKEAKRSRYNMELFTQFYSDKYQEYLEDIKTLQSILGEMQDCCVLSDFLSQIFPNCLAKEMPTLLEIFQNIRHQKWQEWQPLQKKFLDADTRKSLHETILQPIFWQNSVELETNPES
;
A
#
# COMPACT_ATOMS: atom_id res chain seq x y z
N LEU A 1 -15.97 -0.56 -7.90
CA LEU A 1 -16.89 -1.20 -6.96
C LEU A 1 -16.23 -1.35 -5.58
N ARG A 2 -15.07 -2.01 -5.51
CA ARG A 2 -14.36 -2.23 -4.23
C ARG A 2 -14.13 -0.93 -3.44
N ASP A 3 -13.70 0.14 -4.07
CA ASP A 3 -13.45 1.41 -3.40
C ASP A 3 -14.72 1.98 -2.77
N LEU A 4 -15.87 1.83 -3.45
CA LEU A 4 -17.17 2.24 -2.90
C LEU A 4 -17.62 1.35 -1.72
N ASP A 5 -17.28 0.07 -1.73
CA ASP A 5 -17.54 -0.83 -0.60
C ASP A 5 -16.68 -0.45 0.61
N VAL A 6 -15.39 -0.10 0.40
CA VAL A 6 -14.48 0.39 1.44
C VAL A 6 -14.99 1.72 2.03
N LEU A 7 -15.36 2.69 1.19
CA LEU A 7 -15.95 3.96 1.63
C LEU A 7 -17.19 3.74 2.49
N LYS A 8 -18.12 2.86 2.05
CA LYS A 8 -19.33 2.53 2.79
C LYS A 8 -19.00 1.92 4.15
N SER A 9 -18.10 0.96 4.18
CA SER A 9 -17.67 0.30 5.41
C SER A 9 -17.05 1.27 6.40
N ALA A 10 -16.19 2.18 5.93
CA ALA A 10 -15.57 3.21 6.76
C ALA A 10 -16.61 4.17 7.34
N PHE A 11 -17.51 4.71 6.51
CA PHE A 11 -18.55 5.62 6.99
C PHE A 11 -19.48 4.97 8.02
N VAL A 12 -19.96 3.76 7.76
CA VAL A 12 -20.92 3.09 8.65
C VAL A 12 -20.26 2.53 9.91
N GLY A 13 -19.09 1.90 9.76
CA GLY A 13 -18.44 1.17 10.84
C GLY A 13 -17.60 2.04 11.77
N HIS A 14 -16.91 3.05 11.21
CA HIS A 14 -15.94 3.83 11.98
C HIS A 14 -16.44 5.23 12.34
N TYR A 15 -17.06 5.96 11.39
CA TYR A 15 -17.36 7.37 11.60
C TYR A 15 -18.77 7.63 12.11
N GLN A 16 -19.80 6.97 11.55
CA GLN A 16 -21.18 7.21 11.94
C GLN A 16 -21.44 7.11 13.45
N PRO A 17 -20.89 6.13 14.19
CA PRO A 17 -21.15 6.01 15.64
C PRO A 17 -20.60 7.16 16.50
N ILE A 18 -19.56 7.84 16.04
CA ILE A 18 -18.82 8.86 16.80
C ILE A 18 -19.20 10.30 16.42
N LEU A 19 -19.99 10.48 15.35
CA LEU A 19 -20.40 11.80 14.88
C LEU A 19 -21.59 12.36 15.69
N PRO A 20 -21.71 13.71 15.81
CA PRO A 20 -22.90 14.36 16.36
C PRO A 20 -24.15 14.04 15.54
N PRO A 21 -25.37 14.06 16.14
CA PRO A 21 -26.61 13.70 15.44
C PRO A 21 -26.85 14.45 14.13
N LYS A 22 -26.51 15.75 14.07
CA LYS A 22 -26.63 16.54 12.84
C LYS A 22 -25.76 15.99 11.70
N GLU A 23 -24.51 15.64 12.00
CA GLU A 23 -23.57 15.08 11.01
C GLU A 23 -23.94 13.65 10.63
N GLN A 24 -24.50 12.86 11.59
CA GLN A 24 -25.05 11.54 11.27
C GLN A 24 -26.21 11.60 10.25
N ASP A 25 -27.09 12.60 10.36
CA ASP A 25 -28.20 12.76 9.41
C ASP A 25 -27.69 13.20 8.02
N LEU A 26 -26.65 14.01 7.97
CA LEU A 26 -25.99 14.36 6.71
C LEU A 26 -25.29 13.14 6.11
N LEU A 27 -24.63 12.31 6.94
CA LEU A 27 -23.98 11.09 6.50
C LEU A 27 -24.97 10.08 5.88
N LYS A 28 -26.20 10.01 6.35
CA LYS A 28 -27.27 9.19 5.72
C LYS A 28 -27.49 9.58 4.25
N LYS A 29 -27.46 10.90 3.94
CA LYS A 29 -27.56 11.39 2.54
C LYS A 29 -26.36 10.97 1.71
N VAL A 30 -25.17 11.05 2.29
CA VAL A 30 -23.92 10.61 1.67
C VAL A 30 -23.99 9.12 1.33
N LEU A 31 -24.45 8.29 2.27
CA LEU A 31 -24.62 6.85 2.09
C LEU A 31 -25.64 6.49 0.99
N GLN A 32 -26.69 7.28 0.82
CA GLN A 32 -27.65 7.09 -0.29
C GLN A 32 -26.98 7.34 -1.65
N VAL A 33 -26.20 8.42 -1.78
CA VAL A 33 -25.44 8.71 -3.01
C VAL A 33 -24.41 7.62 -3.30
N LEU A 34 -23.73 7.16 -2.27
CA LEU A 34 -22.73 6.09 -2.37
C LEU A 34 -23.37 4.78 -2.81
N GLU A 35 -24.51 4.39 -2.22
CA GLU A 35 -25.23 3.17 -2.61
C GLU A 35 -25.66 3.21 -4.08
N HIS A 36 -26.21 4.32 -4.54
CA HIS A 36 -26.56 4.47 -5.95
C HIS A 36 -25.34 4.34 -6.90
N ARG A 37 -24.19 4.94 -6.54
CA ARG A 37 -22.96 4.76 -7.32
C ARG A 37 -22.47 3.31 -7.29
N ARG A 38 -22.62 2.65 -6.13
CA ARG A 38 -22.27 1.25 -5.92
C ARG A 38 -23.10 0.31 -6.78
N GLU A 39 -24.42 0.48 -6.81
CA GLU A 39 -25.35 -0.31 -7.65
C GLU A 39 -24.98 -0.20 -9.13
N LYS A 40 -24.71 1.04 -9.62
CA LYS A 40 -24.26 1.25 -11.00
C LYS A 40 -22.92 0.56 -11.30
N ALA A 41 -21.97 0.60 -10.37
CA ALA A 41 -20.69 -0.07 -10.51
C ALA A 41 -20.85 -1.59 -10.48
N PHE A 42 -21.71 -2.11 -9.61
CA PHE A 42 -22.03 -3.54 -9.53
C PHE A 42 -22.63 -4.07 -10.83
N ALA A 43 -23.62 -3.38 -11.38
CA ALA A 43 -24.22 -3.76 -12.65
C ALA A 43 -23.20 -3.86 -13.81
N LYS A 44 -22.19 -2.96 -13.84
CA LYS A 44 -21.10 -3.03 -14.82
C LYS A 44 -20.22 -4.27 -14.63
N VAL A 45 -19.88 -4.61 -13.38
CA VAL A 45 -19.09 -5.81 -13.05
C VAL A 45 -19.88 -7.07 -13.41
N GLU A 46 -21.16 -7.15 -13.03
CA GLU A 46 -22.05 -8.26 -13.37
C GLU A 46 -22.12 -8.49 -14.88
N LYS A 47 -22.31 -7.43 -15.66
CA LYS A 47 -22.32 -7.50 -17.13
C LYS A 47 -20.99 -8.02 -17.69
N LEU A 48 -19.86 -7.58 -17.13
CA LEU A 48 -18.54 -8.05 -17.55
C LEU A 48 -18.34 -9.54 -17.25
N LEU A 49 -18.73 -10.00 -16.06
CA LEU A 49 -18.60 -11.40 -15.65
C LEU A 49 -19.50 -12.37 -16.45
N LYS A 50 -20.59 -11.85 -17.01
CA LYS A 50 -21.50 -12.59 -17.89
C LYS A 50 -21.11 -12.50 -19.37
N SER A 51 -20.08 -11.74 -19.74
CA SER A 51 -19.67 -11.54 -21.13
C SER A 51 -18.89 -12.74 -21.68
N ASP A 52 -19.01 -12.98 -22.98
CA ASP A 52 -18.25 -14.02 -23.69
C ASP A 52 -16.72 -13.82 -23.51
N LYS A 53 -16.27 -12.55 -23.44
CA LYS A 53 -14.87 -12.24 -23.19
C LYS A 53 -14.34 -12.82 -21.87
N PHE A 54 -15.14 -12.73 -20.80
CA PHE A 54 -14.76 -13.29 -19.50
C PHE A 54 -14.89 -14.80 -19.47
N LEU A 55 -15.94 -15.36 -20.11
CA LEU A 55 -16.14 -16.79 -20.20
C LEU A 55 -15.02 -17.47 -21.01
N ASN A 56 -14.63 -16.89 -22.14
CA ASN A 56 -13.51 -17.36 -22.95
C ASN A 56 -12.17 -17.27 -22.17
N PHE A 57 -11.90 -16.12 -21.51
CA PHE A 57 -10.72 -16.02 -20.64
C PHE A 57 -10.67 -17.13 -19.58
N LYS A 58 -11.81 -17.41 -18.94
CA LYS A 58 -11.90 -18.47 -17.92
C LYS A 58 -11.61 -19.86 -18.50
N ALA A 59 -12.13 -20.13 -19.69
CA ALA A 59 -11.88 -21.40 -20.39
C ALA A 59 -10.42 -21.56 -20.82
N ASP A 60 -9.84 -20.52 -21.42
CA ASP A 60 -8.43 -20.48 -21.82
C ASP A 60 -7.49 -20.68 -20.63
N PHE A 61 -7.79 -19.99 -19.52
CA PHE A 61 -6.99 -20.12 -18.30
C PHE A 61 -7.10 -21.51 -17.66
N ALA A 62 -8.29 -22.12 -17.65
CA ALA A 62 -8.47 -23.49 -17.21
C ALA A 62 -7.66 -24.47 -18.07
N SER A 63 -7.73 -24.33 -19.39
CA SER A 63 -6.94 -25.15 -20.33
C SER A 63 -5.43 -25.00 -20.11
N TRP A 64 -4.96 -23.77 -19.81
CA TRP A 64 -3.55 -23.54 -19.50
C TRP A 64 -3.14 -24.20 -18.17
N LEU A 65 -4.01 -24.19 -17.15
CA LEU A 65 -3.73 -24.84 -15.86
C LEU A 65 -3.57 -26.36 -16.02
N ASP A 66 -4.34 -26.99 -16.91
CA ASP A 66 -4.23 -28.43 -17.19
C ASP A 66 -2.93 -28.77 -17.89
N ASN A 67 -2.42 -27.89 -18.78
CA ASN A 67 -1.18 -28.09 -19.55
C ASN A 67 -0.35 -26.79 -19.58
N PRO A 68 0.31 -26.41 -18.47
CA PRO A 68 1.04 -25.16 -18.38
C PRO A 68 2.28 -25.15 -19.28
N THR A 69 2.42 -24.10 -20.07
CA THR A 69 3.60 -23.84 -20.90
C THR A 69 4.37 -22.66 -20.31
N TYR A 70 5.70 -22.84 -20.18
CA TYR A 70 6.58 -21.81 -19.61
C TYR A 70 7.59 -21.34 -20.67
N GLN A 71 7.90 -20.04 -20.60
CA GLN A 71 9.05 -19.49 -21.31
C GLN A 71 10.35 -20.14 -20.78
N PRO A 72 11.46 -20.14 -21.54
CA PRO A 72 12.72 -20.76 -21.11
C PRO A 72 13.18 -20.29 -19.72
N ILE A 73 13.06 -19.01 -19.40
CA ILE A 73 13.42 -18.45 -18.09
C ILE A 73 12.60 -19.05 -16.93
N GLY A 74 11.35 -19.41 -17.17
CA GLY A 74 10.49 -20.07 -16.17
C GLY A 74 10.84 -21.52 -15.86
N LYS A 75 11.86 -22.09 -16.54
CA LYS A 75 12.39 -23.42 -16.28
C LYS A 75 13.68 -23.41 -15.44
N LEU A 76 14.21 -22.23 -15.15
CA LEU A 76 15.37 -22.10 -14.26
C LEU A 76 14.95 -22.40 -12.82
N ASP A 77 15.89 -22.90 -12.03
CA ASP A 77 15.69 -23.07 -10.60
C ASP A 77 15.41 -21.72 -9.97
N ILE A 78 14.36 -21.66 -9.14
CA ILE A 78 13.96 -20.43 -8.44
C ILE A 78 15.10 -19.88 -7.57
N ALA A 79 15.91 -20.76 -6.98
CA ALA A 79 17.07 -20.40 -6.20
C ALA A 79 18.05 -19.49 -6.96
N THR A 80 18.26 -19.79 -8.25
CA THR A 80 19.20 -19.05 -9.10
C THR A 80 18.70 -17.68 -9.48
N VAL A 81 17.37 -17.52 -9.67
CA VAL A 81 16.79 -16.27 -10.23
C VAL A 81 16.12 -15.38 -9.20
N LEU A 82 15.95 -15.86 -7.97
CA LEU A 82 15.16 -15.18 -6.94
C LEU A 82 15.68 -13.78 -6.60
N PRO A 83 16.98 -13.54 -6.39
CA PRO A 83 17.50 -12.20 -6.18
C PRO A 83 17.20 -11.26 -7.36
N ASP A 84 17.33 -11.72 -8.59
CA ASP A 84 17.08 -10.93 -9.79
C ASP A 84 15.58 -10.56 -9.96
N LEU A 85 14.69 -11.35 -9.40
CA LEU A 85 13.24 -11.05 -9.37
C LEU A 85 12.90 -10.00 -8.32
N LEU A 86 13.57 -10.01 -7.17
CA LEU A 86 13.22 -9.16 -6.02
C LEU A 86 13.97 -7.83 -5.99
N LEU A 87 15.27 -7.80 -6.34
CA LEU A 87 16.11 -6.60 -6.28
C LEU A 87 15.57 -5.42 -7.09
N PRO A 88 15.08 -5.58 -8.33
CA PRO A 88 14.55 -4.45 -9.09
C PRO A 88 13.35 -3.80 -8.41
N GLN A 89 12.50 -4.59 -7.76
CA GLN A 89 11.33 -4.09 -7.04
C GLN A 89 11.74 -3.39 -5.74
N ALA A 90 12.67 -3.97 -4.98
CA ALA A 90 13.22 -3.35 -3.78
C ALA A 90 13.92 -2.01 -4.11
N SER A 91 14.68 -1.96 -5.21
CA SER A 91 15.33 -0.74 -5.66
C SER A 91 14.34 0.36 -6.04
N ARG A 92 13.26 0.04 -6.75
CA ARG A 92 12.20 1.01 -7.08
C ARG A 92 11.53 1.56 -5.82
N PHE A 93 11.24 0.70 -4.86
CA PHE A 93 10.68 1.09 -3.58
C PHE A 93 11.62 2.05 -2.82
N LEU A 94 12.90 1.69 -2.68
CA LEU A 94 13.89 2.48 -1.95
C LEU A 94 14.25 3.81 -2.64
N LEU A 95 14.17 3.89 -3.97
CA LEU A 95 14.47 5.09 -4.75
C LEU A 95 13.26 6.00 -5.00
N HIS A 96 12.10 5.66 -4.42
CA HIS A 96 10.89 6.43 -4.65
C HIS A 96 10.97 7.82 -4.00
N GLU A 97 10.62 8.88 -4.77
CA GLU A 97 10.70 10.28 -4.33
C GLU A 97 9.83 10.58 -3.10
N GLY A 98 8.76 9.82 -2.89
CA GLY A 98 7.89 9.94 -1.72
C GLY A 98 8.62 9.80 -0.38
N TRP A 99 9.81 9.20 -0.34
CA TRP A 99 10.64 9.14 0.86
C TRP A 99 11.20 10.51 1.27
N LEU A 100 11.29 11.45 0.34
CA LEU A 100 11.90 12.77 0.58
C LEU A 100 10.89 13.82 1.04
N ILE A 101 9.60 13.50 1.12
CA ILE A 101 8.56 14.43 1.55
C ILE A 101 8.81 14.86 3.00
N GLY A 102 8.89 16.17 3.23
CA GLY A 102 9.16 16.74 4.55
C GLY A 102 10.59 16.55 5.05
N VAL A 103 11.54 16.14 4.19
CA VAL A 103 12.96 15.98 4.54
C VAL A 103 13.75 17.21 4.09
N ASN A 104 14.52 17.80 5.01
CA ASN A 104 15.51 18.81 4.64
C ASN A 104 16.81 18.15 4.21
N LEU A 105 17.08 18.14 2.91
CA LEU A 105 18.28 17.52 2.34
C LEU A 105 19.57 18.29 2.67
N GLU A 106 19.49 19.60 2.95
CA GLU A 106 20.64 20.45 3.26
C GLU A 106 21.14 20.26 4.71
N GLU A 107 20.26 19.80 5.62
CA GLU A 107 20.57 19.59 7.03
C GLU A 107 20.75 18.11 7.40
N ASN A 108 21.56 17.36 6.67
CA ASN A 108 21.83 15.94 6.94
C ASN A 108 20.56 15.07 7.03
N GLN A 109 19.56 15.29 6.17
CA GLN A 109 18.32 14.55 6.09
C GLN A 109 17.50 14.56 7.40
N LYS A 110 17.57 15.66 8.17
CA LYS A 110 16.77 15.79 9.39
C LYS A 110 15.29 15.85 9.04
N VAL A 111 14.54 14.90 9.55
CA VAL A 111 13.09 14.96 9.58
C VAL A 111 12.70 15.87 10.72
N ARG A 112 12.01 16.98 10.41
CA ARG A 112 11.51 17.92 11.43
C ARG A 112 10.13 17.49 11.94
N GLU A 113 9.73 18.05 13.07
CA GLU A 113 8.35 17.97 13.53
C GLU A 113 7.48 18.95 12.73
N PHE A 114 6.27 18.53 12.41
CA PHE A 114 5.27 19.30 11.67
C PHE A 114 4.03 19.52 12.52
N SER A 115 3.46 20.71 12.48
CA SER A 115 2.12 20.98 12.99
C SER A 115 1.06 20.30 12.11
N SER A 116 -0.15 20.11 12.62
CA SER A 116 -1.25 19.52 11.86
C SER A 116 -1.55 20.27 10.55
N GLN A 117 -1.46 21.61 10.57
CA GLN A 117 -1.68 22.43 9.38
C GLN A 117 -0.57 22.21 8.33
N GLU A 118 0.69 22.17 8.74
CA GLU A 118 1.81 21.93 7.83
C GLU A 118 1.73 20.54 7.21
N ILE A 119 1.21 19.54 7.95
CA ILE A 119 0.96 18.20 7.41
C ILE A 119 -0.14 18.23 6.36
N ASP A 120 -1.25 18.92 6.62
CA ASP A 120 -2.32 19.07 5.65
C ASP A 120 -1.84 19.78 4.38
N ASP A 121 -1.05 20.85 4.49
CA ASP A 121 -0.46 21.57 3.35
C ASP A 121 0.50 20.67 2.55
N LEU A 122 1.31 19.84 3.23
CA LEU A 122 2.19 18.85 2.57
C LEU A 122 1.38 17.78 1.85
N LEU A 123 0.33 17.26 2.46
CA LEU A 123 -0.53 16.24 1.86
C LEU A 123 -1.32 16.77 0.67
N GLU A 124 -1.75 18.04 0.71
CA GLU A 124 -2.39 18.68 -0.44
C GLU A 124 -1.42 18.82 -1.61
N LYS A 125 -0.18 19.19 -1.35
CA LYS A 125 0.84 19.43 -2.37
C LYS A 125 1.46 18.13 -2.89
N GLU A 126 1.83 17.20 -2.01
CA GLU A 126 2.68 16.04 -2.30
C GLU A 126 1.95 14.69 -2.08
N GLY A 127 0.65 14.70 -1.77
CA GLY A 127 -0.12 13.49 -1.45
C GLY A 127 -0.14 12.45 -2.56
N LEU A 128 -0.03 12.86 -3.83
CA LEU A 128 0.09 11.94 -4.95
C LEU A 128 1.39 11.13 -4.90
N LEU A 129 2.49 11.72 -4.47
CA LEU A 129 3.77 11.01 -4.30
C LEU A 129 3.70 9.99 -3.16
N LEU A 130 3.02 10.32 -2.04
CA LEU A 130 2.79 9.36 -0.96
C LEU A 130 1.88 8.21 -1.41
N HIS A 131 0.86 8.51 -2.20
CA HIS A 131 0.01 7.48 -2.80
C HIS A 131 0.81 6.55 -3.72
N ASP A 132 1.73 7.09 -4.50
CA ASP A 132 2.58 6.29 -5.39
C ASP A 132 3.60 5.46 -4.59
N LEU A 133 4.20 6.01 -3.52
CA LEU A 133 5.03 5.25 -2.58
C LEU A 133 4.25 4.08 -1.95
N ARG A 134 3.00 4.31 -1.54
CA ARG A 134 2.12 3.24 -1.05
C ARG A 134 1.91 2.13 -2.09
N LYS A 135 1.75 2.49 -3.37
CA LYS A 135 1.62 1.49 -4.45
C LYS A 135 2.90 0.67 -4.63
N GLU A 136 4.07 1.32 -4.56
CA GLU A 136 5.34 0.61 -4.62
C GLU A 136 5.55 -0.27 -3.39
N ALA A 137 5.23 0.20 -2.19
CA ALA A 137 5.24 -0.61 -0.97
C ALA A 137 4.34 -1.86 -1.10
N LYS A 138 3.14 -1.69 -1.64
CA LYS A 138 2.21 -2.79 -1.91
C LYS A 138 2.77 -3.82 -2.89
N ARG A 139 3.41 -3.36 -3.98
CA ARG A 139 4.05 -4.24 -4.97
C ARG A 139 5.22 -4.99 -4.35
N SER A 140 6.09 -4.29 -3.61
CA SER A 140 7.22 -4.89 -2.91
C SER A 140 6.75 -5.95 -1.92
N ARG A 141 5.74 -5.63 -1.10
CA ARG A 141 5.15 -6.59 -0.16
C ARG A 141 4.67 -7.85 -0.85
N TYR A 142 3.85 -7.74 -1.89
CA TYR A 142 3.30 -8.91 -2.56
C TYR A 142 4.39 -9.78 -3.21
N ASN A 143 5.40 -9.17 -3.82
CA ASN A 143 6.52 -9.92 -4.36
C ASN A 143 7.33 -10.61 -3.26
N MET A 144 7.58 -9.94 -2.15
CA MET A 144 8.30 -10.52 -1.02
C MET A 144 7.51 -11.64 -0.34
N GLU A 145 6.19 -11.49 -0.17
CA GLU A 145 5.32 -12.51 0.45
C GLU A 145 5.33 -13.85 -0.30
N LEU A 146 5.51 -13.84 -1.63
CA LEU A 146 5.55 -15.07 -2.43
C LEU A 146 6.76 -15.95 -2.12
N PHE A 147 7.83 -15.39 -1.55
CA PHE A 147 9.12 -16.05 -1.41
C PHE A 147 9.64 -16.09 0.02
N THR A 148 8.80 -15.84 1.02
CA THR A 148 9.19 -15.82 2.44
C THR A 148 9.84 -17.10 2.91
N GLN A 149 9.44 -18.26 2.36
CA GLN A 149 9.98 -19.57 2.72
C GLN A 149 11.46 -19.77 2.31
N PHE A 150 12.00 -18.89 1.48
CA PHE A 150 13.38 -18.94 1.01
C PHE A 150 14.32 -18.00 1.76
N TYR A 151 13.83 -17.28 2.78
CA TYR A 151 14.58 -16.24 3.48
C TYR A 151 14.53 -16.38 5.00
N SER A 152 15.47 -15.70 5.66
CA SER A 152 15.62 -15.65 7.12
C SER A 152 14.58 -14.73 7.79
N ASP A 153 14.57 -14.75 9.16
CA ASP A 153 13.74 -13.87 9.98
C ASP A 153 13.96 -12.38 9.67
N LYS A 154 15.20 -11.99 9.33
CA LYS A 154 15.52 -10.62 8.95
C LYS A 154 14.75 -10.14 7.71
N TYR A 155 14.50 -11.02 6.75
CA TYR A 155 13.64 -10.72 5.61
C TYR A 155 12.19 -10.49 6.04
N GLN A 156 11.72 -11.29 6.99
CA GLN A 156 10.38 -11.13 7.56
C GLN A 156 10.22 -9.79 8.29
N GLU A 157 11.27 -9.33 9.01
CA GLU A 157 11.26 -8.01 9.65
C GLU A 157 11.06 -6.88 8.62
N TYR A 158 11.78 -6.90 7.50
CA TYR A 158 11.58 -5.92 6.44
C TYR A 158 10.20 -6.01 5.80
N LEU A 159 9.68 -7.21 5.65
CA LEU A 159 8.32 -7.41 5.12
C LEU A 159 7.27 -6.81 6.05
N GLU A 160 7.41 -6.96 7.38
CA GLU A 160 6.51 -6.36 8.37
C GLU A 160 6.62 -4.82 8.38
N ASP A 161 7.82 -4.26 8.25
CA ASP A 161 8.00 -2.80 8.08
C ASP A 161 7.24 -2.28 6.84
N ILE A 162 7.35 -2.98 5.71
CA ILE A 162 6.67 -2.60 4.47
C ILE A 162 5.14 -2.74 4.60
N LYS A 163 4.65 -3.75 5.31
CA LYS A 163 3.23 -3.89 5.64
C LYS A 163 2.73 -2.75 6.50
N THR A 164 3.48 -2.41 7.53
CA THR A 164 3.18 -1.30 8.44
C THR A 164 3.15 0.02 7.68
N LEU A 165 4.15 0.29 6.87
CA LEU A 165 4.20 1.45 5.98
C LEU A 165 2.97 1.54 5.07
N GLN A 166 2.62 0.43 4.42
CA GLN A 166 1.46 0.37 3.52
C GLN A 166 0.15 0.67 4.26
N SER A 167 0.00 0.20 5.51
CA SER A 167 -1.17 0.47 6.35
C SER A 167 -1.25 1.95 6.70
N ILE A 168 -0.17 2.53 7.20
CA ILE A 168 -0.08 3.94 7.60
C ILE A 168 -0.44 4.86 6.42
N LEU A 169 0.24 4.69 5.29
CA LEU A 169 -0.02 5.49 4.09
C LEU A 169 -1.43 5.22 3.52
N GLY A 170 -1.97 4.01 3.76
CA GLY A 170 -3.33 3.65 3.41
C GLY A 170 -4.36 4.46 4.16
N GLU A 171 -4.24 4.53 5.49
CA GLU A 171 -5.17 5.28 6.34
C GLU A 171 -5.13 6.79 6.06
N MET A 172 -3.94 7.35 5.79
CA MET A 172 -3.81 8.75 5.35
C MET A 172 -4.54 8.99 4.01
N GLN A 173 -4.33 8.11 3.04
CA GLN A 173 -4.98 8.19 1.73
C GLN A 173 -6.50 8.01 1.83
N ASP A 174 -6.97 7.12 2.69
CA ASP A 174 -8.40 6.89 2.89
C ASP A 174 -9.09 8.16 3.42
N CYS A 175 -8.47 8.92 4.32
CA CYS A 175 -8.98 10.23 4.75
C CYS A 175 -9.10 11.23 3.59
N CYS A 176 -8.11 11.28 2.70
CA CYS A 176 -8.16 12.14 1.51
C CYS A 176 -9.31 11.73 0.58
N VAL A 177 -9.41 10.44 0.26
CA VAL A 177 -10.47 9.91 -0.63
C VAL A 177 -11.88 10.14 -0.04
N LEU A 178 -12.04 9.96 1.28
CA LEU A 178 -13.29 10.25 1.98
C LEU A 178 -13.63 11.75 1.92
N SER A 179 -12.66 12.62 2.15
CA SER A 179 -12.83 14.08 2.06
C SER A 179 -13.22 14.51 0.64
N ASP A 180 -12.54 13.97 -0.38
CA ASP A 180 -12.83 14.25 -1.79
C ASP A 180 -14.26 13.79 -2.18
N PHE A 181 -14.66 12.62 -1.71
CA PHE A 181 -16.02 12.12 -1.94
C PHE A 181 -17.07 13.01 -1.30
N LEU A 182 -16.86 13.46 -0.06
CA LEU A 182 -17.74 14.39 0.64
C LEU A 182 -17.80 15.76 -0.03
N SER A 183 -16.66 16.26 -0.51
CA SER A 183 -16.60 17.57 -1.21
C SER A 183 -17.40 17.58 -2.52
N GLN A 184 -17.54 16.42 -3.19
CA GLN A 184 -18.41 16.29 -4.37
C GLN A 184 -19.90 16.39 -4.01
N ILE A 185 -20.28 16.05 -2.77
CA ILE A 185 -21.67 16.07 -2.31
C ILE A 185 -22.00 17.42 -1.66
N PHE A 186 -21.04 18.02 -0.95
CA PHE A 186 -21.15 19.29 -0.24
C PHE A 186 -20.17 20.33 -0.79
N PRO A 187 -20.33 20.77 -2.06
CA PRO A 187 -19.38 21.70 -2.67
C PRO A 187 -19.37 23.03 -1.89
N ASN A 188 -18.20 23.50 -1.51
CA ASN A 188 -17.94 24.77 -0.80
C ASN A 188 -18.55 24.88 0.62
N CYS A 189 -19.16 23.84 1.16
CA CYS A 189 -19.79 23.90 2.49
C CYS A 189 -19.42 22.72 3.42
N LEU A 190 -18.54 21.81 3.00
CA LEU A 190 -18.19 20.62 3.78
C LEU A 190 -17.68 20.96 5.19
N ALA A 191 -16.79 21.94 5.32
CA ALA A 191 -16.25 22.37 6.61
C ALA A 191 -17.33 22.96 7.56
N LYS A 192 -18.41 23.52 7.01
CA LYS A 192 -19.54 24.04 7.80
C LYS A 192 -20.54 22.94 8.16
N GLU A 193 -20.73 22.00 7.26
CA GLU A 193 -21.75 20.95 7.42
C GLU A 193 -21.24 19.75 8.24
N MET A 194 -19.96 19.38 8.10
CA MET A 194 -19.36 18.22 8.77
C MET A 194 -18.01 18.56 9.44
N PRO A 195 -17.96 19.56 10.32
CA PRO A 195 -16.71 20.00 10.94
C PRO A 195 -16.06 18.93 11.81
N THR A 196 -16.87 18.17 12.57
CA THR A 196 -16.35 17.11 13.46
C THR A 196 -15.69 15.99 12.65
N LEU A 197 -16.30 15.59 11.54
CA LEU A 197 -15.71 14.55 10.68
C LEU A 197 -14.39 15.00 10.07
N LEU A 198 -14.29 16.27 9.63
CA LEU A 198 -13.04 16.80 9.09
C LEU A 198 -11.95 16.90 10.14
N GLU A 199 -12.27 17.28 11.37
CA GLU A 199 -11.34 17.27 12.51
C GLU A 199 -10.82 15.85 12.79
N ILE A 200 -11.70 14.85 12.77
CA ILE A 200 -11.30 13.45 12.91
C ILE A 200 -10.32 13.05 11.81
N PHE A 201 -10.59 13.40 10.55
CA PHE A 201 -9.67 13.11 9.43
C PHE A 201 -8.32 13.81 9.61
N GLN A 202 -8.31 15.06 10.06
CA GLN A 202 -7.07 15.78 10.34
C GLN A 202 -6.26 15.09 11.44
N ASN A 203 -6.90 14.70 12.54
CA ASN A 203 -6.25 14.03 13.65
C ASN A 203 -5.66 12.66 13.22
N ILE A 204 -6.39 11.90 12.40
CA ILE A 204 -5.89 10.63 11.85
C ILE A 204 -4.66 10.89 10.96
N ARG A 205 -4.73 11.85 10.03
CA ARG A 205 -3.58 12.17 9.16
C ARG A 205 -2.36 12.59 9.97
N HIS A 206 -2.55 13.44 10.99
CA HIS A 206 -1.46 13.87 11.87
C HIS A 206 -0.84 12.70 12.64
N GLN A 207 -1.67 11.85 13.27
CA GLN A 207 -1.19 10.67 13.96
C GLN A 207 -0.42 9.73 13.01
N LYS A 208 -0.99 9.44 11.84
CA LYS A 208 -0.35 8.55 10.86
C LYS A 208 0.92 9.13 10.26
N TRP A 209 1.01 10.44 10.12
CA TRP A 209 2.25 11.12 9.76
C TRP A 209 3.35 10.88 10.80
N GLN A 210 3.03 10.99 12.08
CA GLN A 210 3.98 10.70 13.15
C GLN A 210 4.42 9.23 13.17
N GLU A 211 3.50 8.29 12.90
CA GLU A 211 3.82 6.86 12.78
C GLU A 211 4.69 6.55 11.54
N TRP A 212 4.52 7.31 10.45
CA TRP A 212 5.29 7.15 9.22
C TRP A 212 6.74 7.64 9.35
N GLN A 213 6.99 8.74 10.05
CA GLN A 213 8.32 9.36 10.15
C GLN A 213 9.44 8.40 10.64
N PRO A 214 9.24 7.52 11.63
CA PRO A 214 10.25 6.53 12.00
C PRO A 214 10.60 5.55 10.87
N LEU A 215 9.62 5.11 10.10
CA LEU A 215 9.84 4.23 8.95
C LEU A 215 10.53 4.99 7.81
N GLN A 216 10.17 6.24 7.58
CA GLN A 216 10.86 7.12 6.63
C GLN A 216 12.35 7.22 6.97
N LYS A 217 12.69 7.51 8.23
CA LYS A 217 14.08 7.57 8.69
C LYS A 217 14.79 6.24 8.48
N LYS A 218 14.15 5.12 8.84
CA LYS A 218 14.69 3.78 8.68
C LYS A 218 15.04 3.46 7.23
N PHE A 219 14.12 3.71 6.28
CA PHE A 219 14.35 3.40 4.86
C PHE A 219 15.20 4.43 4.11
N LEU A 220 15.43 5.62 4.68
CA LEU A 220 16.42 6.58 4.18
C LEU A 220 17.84 6.28 4.66
N ASP A 221 17.99 5.53 5.76
CA ASP A 221 19.28 5.14 6.31
C ASP A 221 20.07 4.22 5.35
N ALA A 222 21.35 4.56 5.14
CA ALA A 222 22.20 3.83 4.18
C ALA A 222 22.47 2.38 4.60
N ASP A 223 22.65 2.14 5.91
CA ASP A 223 22.93 0.80 6.43
C ASP A 223 21.69 -0.09 6.34
N THR A 224 20.52 0.44 6.61
CA THR A 224 19.23 -0.24 6.41
C THR A 224 19.02 -0.65 4.95
N ARG A 225 19.26 0.27 4.02
CA ARG A 225 19.14 0.01 2.58
C ARG A 225 20.13 -1.04 2.09
N LYS A 226 21.39 -0.95 2.51
CA LYS A 226 22.42 -1.94 2.24
C LYS A 226 22.00 -3.32 2.78
N SER A 227 21.59 -3.36 4.03
CA SER A 227 21.17 -4.59 4.71
C SER A 227 19.95 -5.27 4.03
N LEU A 228 18.96 -4.51 3.55
CA LEU A 228 17.86 -5.08 2.78
C LEU A 228 18.35 -5.72 1.46
N HIS A 229 19.24 -5.06 0.73
CA HIS A 229 19.81 -5.65 -0.49
C HIS A 229 20.60 -6.92 -0.18
N GLU A 230 21.45 -6.92 0.84
CA GLU A 230 22.22 -8.10 1.27
C GLU A 230 21.31 -9.26 1.68
N THR A 231 20.20 -8.95 2.38
CA THR A 231 19.20 -9.94 2.78
C THR A 231 18.55 -10.59 1.55
N ILE A 232 18.22 -9.81 0.52
CA ILE A 232 17.62 -10.34 -0.72
C ILE A 232 18.63 -11.17 -1.52
N LEU A 233 19.92 -10.82 -1.47
CA LEU A 233 21.00 -11.55 -2.16
C LEU A 233 21.35 -12.89 -1.51
N GLN A 234 20.88 -13.18 -0.29
CA GLN A 234 21.27 -14.36 0.49
C GLN A 234 20.05 -15.24 0.87
N PRO A 235 19.39 -15.90 -0.09
CA PRO A 235 18.38 -16.92 0.21
C PRO A 235 18.98 -18.09 1.01
N ILE A 236 18.20 -18.69 1.91
CA ILE A 236 18.66 -19.73 2.86
C ILE A 236 19.29 -20.96 2.18
N PHE A 237 18.80 -21.37 1.02
CA PHE A 237 19.31 -22.55 0.33
C PHE A 237 20.74 -22.38 -0.19
N TRP A 238 21.25 -21.16 -0.36
CA TRP A 238 22.66 -20.94 -0.69
C TRP A 238 23.57 -21.17 0.48
N GLN A 239 23.09 -20.91 1.72
CA GLN A 239 23.87 -21.18 2.93
C GLN A 239 24.11 -22.70 3.12
N ASN A 240 23.10 -23.52 2.84
CA ASN A 240 23.23 -24.99 2.93
C ASN A 240 24.15 -25.57 1.84
N SER A 241 24.27 -24.95 0.69
CA SER A 241 25.16 -25.41 -0.40
C SER A 241 26.63 -25.16 -0.07
N VAL A 242 26.94 -24.05 0.60
CA VAL A 242 28.32 -23.69 1.00
C VAL A 242 28.82 -24.62 2.12
N GLU A 243 27.95 -25.02 3.06
CA GLU A 243 28.33 -25.97 4.13
C GLU A 243 28.63 -27.38 3.62
N LEU A 244 28.00 -27.80 2.53
CA LEU A 244 28.25 -29.12 1.92
C LEU A 244 29.58 -29.16 1.13
N GLU A 245 30.04 -28.04 0.58
CA GLU A 245 31.31 -27.94 -0.15
C GLU A 245 32.53 -27.75 0.79
N THR A 246 32.33 -27.36 2.03
CA THR A 246 33.44 -27.15 3.00
C THR A 246 33.75 -28.37 3.86
N ASN A 247 33.10 -29.53 3.64
CA ASN A 247 33.42 -30.77 4.32
C ASN A 247 33.88 -31.85 3.33
N PRO A 248 35.11 -31.76 2.77
CA PRO A 248 35.65 -32.84 1.91
C PRO A 248 36.48 -33.79 2.76
N GLU A 249 35.89 -34.54 3.68
CA GLU A 249 36.53 -35.72 4.26
C GLU A 249 35.56 -36.51 5.16
N SER A 250 34.99 -37.56 4.62
CA SER A 250 34.71 -38.78 5.36
C SER A 250 34.60 -39.97 4.41
#